data_eb081738587bc3fa2634d0f58bbcdf8c
#
_entry.id   eb081738587bc3fa2634d0f58bbcdf8c
#
_cell.length_a   1.000
_cell.length_b   1.000
_cell.length_c   1.000
_cell.angle_alpha   90.00
_cell.angle_beta   90.00
_cell.angle_gamma   90.00
#
_symmetry.space_group_name_H-M   'P 1'
#
loop_
_entity.id
_entity.type
_entity.pdbx_description
1 polymer ?
#
loop_
_entity_poly.entity_id
_entity_poly.type
_entity_poly.pdbx_seq_one_letter_code
_entity_poly.pdbx_strand_id
1 'polypeptide(L)'
;SGFSHGTDVWLGNARDLIVDQGVPVGQAIGCRDDIMLFLISCGMPEKRAFKIMESVRKGRGLPEGAEEEMRAAGVPYWYIGSCKKIKYLFPKAHAVAYVMMAFRIAWFKVHEPLAFYATFFTVRAKAFDAEYCCAGIDAVKRKIREIENNKDATAVEQSLMVTLEVCYEFYLRGFHFDKIGRAHV
;
A
#
# COMPACT_ATOMS: atom_id res chain seq x y z
N SER A 1 -5.01 2.36 -1.17
CA SER A 1 -3.79 2.80 -1.89
C SER A 1 -3.36 4.20 -1.46
N GLY A 2 -4.27 5.19 -1.41
CA GLY A 2 -3.93 6.56 -1.00
C GLY A 2 -3.30 6.63 0.39
N PHE A 3 -3.84 5.88 1.35
CA PHE A 3 -3.33 5.86 2.73
C PHE A 3 -1.96 5.21 2.89
N SER A 4 -1.56 4.32 1.99
CA SER A 4 -0.25 3.65 2.02
C SER A 4 0.84 4.41 1.27
N HIS A 5 0.48 5.50 0.58
CA HIS A 5 1.39 6.35 -0.15
C HIS A 5 1.48 7.73 0.51
N GLY A 6 2.58 8.43 0.28
CA GLY A 6 2.80 9.72 0.92
C GLY A 6 3.51 9.63 2.27
N THR A 7 3.58 10.76 2.97
CA THR A 7 4.25 10.88 4.27
C THR A 7 3.30 11.54 5.26
N ASP A 8 3.19 10.96 6.47
CA ASP A 8 2.30 11.37 7.55
C ASP A 8 0.81 11.42 7.13
N VAL A 9 0.42 10.46 6.28
CA VAL A 9 -0.96 10.31 5.80
C VAL A 9 -1.74 9.32 6.67
N TRP A 10 -1.15 8.17 7.02
CA TRP A 10 -1.83 7.08 7.71
C TRP A 10 -1.60 7.11 9.23
N LEU A 11 -0.36 6.80 9.68
CA LEU A 11 -0.04 6.75 11.11
C LEU A 11 -0.08 8.17 11.73
N GLY A 12 -0.72 8.28 12.90
CA GLY A 12 -0.89 9.55 13.59
C GLY A 12 -1.85 10.53 12.89
N ASN A 13 -2.53 10.10 11.82
CA ASN A 13 -3.42 10.94 11.02
C ASN A 13 -4.70 10.17 10.62
N ALA A 14 -4.84 9.72 9.38
CA ALA A 14 -6.07 9.08 8.89
C ALA A 14 -6.46 7.84 9.70
N ARG A 15 -5.50 7.03 10.15
CA ARG A 15 -5.77 5.88 11.03
C ARG A 15 -6.49 6.29 12.30
N ASP A 16 -5.96 7.28 13.00
CA ASP A 16 -6.50 7.72 14.31
C ASP A 16 -7.88 8.35 14.12
N LEU A 17 -8.08 9.09 13.03
CA LEU A 17 -9.39 9.65 12.68
C LEU A 17 -10.44 8.56 12.40
N ILE A 18 -10.06 7.52 11.65
CA ILE A 18 -10.99 6.44 11.27
C ILE A 18 -11.24 5.50 12.44
N VAL A 19 -10.18 5.00 13.09
CA VAL A 19 -10.27 3.94 14.10
C VAL A 19 -10.71 4.49 15.45
N ASP A 20 -10.13 5.61 15.88
CA ASP A 20 -10.31 6.13 17.24
C ASP A 20 -11.44 7.16 17.32
N GLN A 21 -11.70 7.92 16.25
CA GLN A 21 -12.71 8.98 16.21
C GLN A 21 -13.95 8.66 15.34
N GLY A 22 -13.95 7.51 14.66
CA GLY A 22 -15.10 7.05 13.87
C GLY A 22 -15.34 7.85 12.57
N VAL A 23 -14.36 8.60 12.08
CA VAL A 23 -14.48 9.31 10.81
C VAL A 23 -14.64 8.30 9.67
N PRO A 24 -15.65 8.45 8.79
CA PRO A 24 -15.81 7.56 7.66
C PRO A 24 -14.58 7.55 6.76
N VAL A 25 -14.15 6.36 6.31
CA VAL A 25 -12.96 6.17 5.47
C VAL A 25 -12.98 7.07 4.23
N GLY A 26 -14.15 7.26 3.61
CA GLY A 26 -14.32 8.11 2.43
C GLY A 26 -14.19 9.62 2.69
N GLN A 27 -14.15 10.05 3.96
CA GLN A 27 -13.96 11.44 4.33
C GLN A 27 -12.52 11.76 4.76
N ALA A 28 -11.73 10.74 5.12
CA ALA A 28 -10.33 10.93 5.49
C ALA A 28 -9.48 11.23 4.24
N ILE A 29 -8.45 12.06 4.42
CA ILE A 29 -7.57 12.49 3.33
C ILE A 29 -6.64 11.34 2.93
N GLY A 30 -6.83 10.80 1.72
CA GLY A 30 -5.99 9.75 1.14
C GLY A 30 -5.15 10.22 -0.05
N CYS A 31 -5.55 11.32 -0.71
CA CYS A 31 -4.82 11.89 -1.83
C CYS A 31 -5.03 13.43 -1.90
N ARG A 32 -4.21 14.10 -2.70
CA ARG A 32 -4.30 15.57 -2.82
C ARG A 32 -5.65 16.05 -3.35
N ASP A 33 -6.25 15.28 -4.24
CA ASP A 33 -7.54 15.62 -4.87
C ASP A 33 -8.68 15.64 -3.84
N ASP A 34 -8.58 14.83 -2.78
CA ASP A 34 -9.58 14.82 -1.70
C ASP A 34 -9.63 16.18 -1.00
N ILE A 35 -8.48 16.82 -0.77
CA ILE A 35 -8.42 18.14 -0.17
C ILE A 35 -9.12 19.17 -1.06
N MET A 36 -8.77 19.21 -2.32
CA MET A 36 -9.32 20.19 -3.25
C MET A 36 -10.83 20.05 -3.37
N LEU A 37 -11.33 18.84 -3.61
CA LEU A 37 -12.75 18.57 -3.80
C LEU A 37 -13.57 18.84 -2.52
N PHE A 38 -13.04 18.47 -1.36
CA PHE A 38 -13.72 18.72 -0.10
C PHE A 38 -13.83 20.21 0.20
N LEU A 39 -12.77 20.99 0.02
CA LEU A 39 -12.81 22.43 0.22
C LEU A 39 -13.77 23.14 -0.75
N ILE A 40 -13.83 22.71 -2.01
CA ILE A 40 -14.82 23.21 -2.98
C ILE A 40 -16.24 22.86 -2.53
N SER A 41 -16.49 21.64 -2.04
CA SER A 41 -17.80 21.24 -1.54
C SER A 41 -18.25 22.04 -0.30
N CYS A 42 -17.29 22.57 0.47
CA CYS A 42 -17.55 23.51 1.57
C CYS A 42 -17.77 24.95 1.09
N GLY A 43 -17.80 25.20 -0.22
CA GLY A 43 -18.04 26.53 -0.80
C GLY A 43 -16.80 27.41 -0.96
N MET A 44 -15.60 26.87 -0.76
CA MET A 44 -14.37 27.63 -1.00
C MET A 44 -14.11 27.83 -2.50
N PRO A 45 -13.59 29.00 -2.92
CA PRO A 45 -13.23 29.24 -4.32
C PRO A 45 -12.18 28.21 -4.82
N GLU A 46 -12.39 27.65 -6.02
CA GLU A 46 -11.54 26.60 -6.62
C GLU A 46 -10.05 26.96 -6.60
N LYS A 47 -9.73 28.21 -7.00
CA LYS A 47 -8.36 28.71 -7.04
C LYS A 47 -7.70 28.73 -5.65
N ARG A 48 -8.49 28.99 -4.59
CA ARG A 48 -8.01 29.00 -3.21
C ARG A 48 -7.86 27.58 -2.68
N ALA A 49 -8.84 26.72 -2.93
CA ALA A 49 -8.80 25.30 -2.61
C ALA A 49 -7.57 24.62 -3.26
N PHE A 50 -7.29 24.93 -4.53
CA PHE A 50 -6.10 24.46 -5.22
C PHE A 50 -4.79 24.91 -4.54
N LYS A 51 -4.69 26.18 -4.14
CA LYS A 51 -3.48 26.69 -3.46
C LYS A 51 -3.25 26.01 -2.12
N ILE A 52 -4.32 25.78 -1.34
CA ILE A 52 -4.25 25.06 -0.07
C ILE A 52 -3.80 23.63 -0.31
N MET A 53 -4.44 22.91 -1.22
CA MET A 53 -4.08 21.56 -1.60
C MET A 53 -2.60 21.44 -2.02
N GLU A 54 -2.13 22.35 -2.88
CA GLU A 54 -0.74 22.35 -3.36
C GLU A 54 0.28 22.60 -2.24
N SER A 55 -0.06 23.44 -1.27
CA SER A 55 0.78 23.69 -0.11
C SER A 55 0.87 22.47 0.79
N VAL A 56 -0.29 21.87 1.12
CA VAL A 56 -0.40 20.68 1.98
C VAL A 56 0.32 19.49 1.35
N ARG A 57 0.07 19.20 0.06
CA ARG A 57 0.69 18.04 -0.59
C ARG A 57 2.22 18.09 -0.65
N LYS A 58 2.81 19.30 -0.60
CA LYS A 58 4.26 19.53 -0.60
C LYS A 58 4.84 19.60 0.83
N GLY A 59 4.03 19.36 1.84
CA GLY A 59 4.45 19.41 3.24
C GLY A 59 4.75 20.80 3.78
N ARG A 60 4.26 21.83 3.12
CA ARG A 60 4.44 23.23 3.53
C ARG A 60 3.42 23.69 4.57
N GLY A 61 2.49 22.81 4.95
CA GLY A 61 1.38 23.12 5.82
C GLY A 61 0.32 24.01 5.14
N LEU A 62 -0.49 24.67 5.96
CA LEU A 62 -1.52 25.58 5.46
C LEU A 62 -0.91 26.95 5.11
N PRO A 63 -1.26 27.54 3.96
CA PRO A 63 -0.91 28.93 3.64
C PRO A 63 -1.47 29.92 4.66
N GLU A 64 -0.89 31.11 4.71
CA GLU A 64 -1.38 32.21 5.54
C GLU A 64 -2.87 32.49 5.31
N GLY A 65 -3.62 32.66 6.39
CA GLY A 65 -5.06 32.91 6.38
C GLY A 65 -5.92 31.69 5.99
N ALA A 66 -5.32 30.57 5.56
CA ALA A 66 -6.10 29.43 5.07
C ALA A 66 -6.90 28.74 6.19
N GLU A 67 -6.40 28.71 7.40
CA GLU A 67 -7.10 28.07 8.52
C GLU A 67 -8.38 28.82 8.88
N GLU A 68 -8.32 30.14 8.94
CA GLU A 68 -9.47 31.01 9.21
C GLU A 68 -10.52 30.90 8.09
N GLU A 69 -10.07 30.89 6.84
CA GLU A 69 -10.95 30.71 5.68
C GLU A 69 -11.62 29.33 5.69
N MET A 70 -10.88 28.27 6.00
CA MET A 70 -11.44 26.91 6.12
C MET A 70 -12.48 26.83 7.25
N ARG A 71 -12.21 27.44 8.40
CA ARG A 71 -13.16 27.50 9.53
C ARG A 71 -14.43 28.27 9.15
N ALA A 72 -14.27 29.41 8.49
CA ALA A 72 -15.40 30.20 8.00
C ALA A 72 -16.27 29.46 6.98
N ALA A 73 -15.65 28.59 6.18
CA ALA A 73 -16.33 27.69 5.24
C ALA A 73 -16.93 26.43 5.90
N GLY A 74 -16.85 26.29 7.24
CA GLY A 74 -17.43 25.16 7.95
C GLY A 74 -16.60 23.87 7.86
N VAL A 75 -15.32 23.94 7.49
CA VAL A 75 -14.43 22.77 7.45
C VAL A 75 -14.17 22.26 8.88
N PRO A 76 -14.38 20.96 9.16
CA PRO A 76 -14.20 20.40 10.50
C PRO A 76 -12.77 20.57 11.03
N TYR A 77 -12.63 20.77 12.33
CA TYR A 77 -11.31 20.92 12.98
C TYR A 77 -10.39 19.72 12.75
N TRP A 78 -10.92 18.50 12.78
CA TRP A 78 -10.14 17.30 12.53
C TRP A 78 -9.56 17.27 11.10
N TYR A 79 -10.30 17.80 10.12
CA TYR A 79 -9.84 17.90 8.74
C TYR A 79 -8.68 18.89 8.59
N ILE A 80 -8.83 20.07 9.20
CA ILE A 80 -7.79 21.09 9.28
C ILE A 80 -6.53 20.51 9.97
N GLY A 81 -6.72 19.81 11.08
CA GLY A 81 -5.66 19.12 11.80
C GLY A 81 -4.95 18.07 10.96
N SER A 82 -5.69 17.31 10.16
CA SER A 82 -5.13 16.34 9.21
C SER A 82 -4.27 17.01 8.16
N CYS A 83 -4.74 18.10 7.54
CA CYS A 83 -3.97 18.89 6.57
C CYS A 83 -2.62 19.37 7.12
N LYS A 84 -2.57 19.77 8.40
CA LYS A 84 -1.34 20.26 9.05
C LYS A 84 -0.29 19.17 9.28
N LYS A 85 -0.73 17.91 9.47
CA LYS A 85 0.17 16.77 9.71
C LYS A 85 0.84 16.27 8.44
N ILE A 86 0.18 16.34 7.31
CA ILE A 86 0.62 15.78 6.03
C ILE A 86 1.92 16.43 5.56
N LYS A 87 2.91 15.60 5.20
CA LYS A 87 4.19 16.05 4.63
C LYS A 87 4.28 15.82 3.14
N TYR A 88 3.61 14.79 2.62
CA TYR A 88 3.55 14.56 1.19
C TYR A 88 2.29 13.77 0.80
N LEU A 89 1.60 14.21 -0.25
CA LEU A 89 0.45 13.53 -0.83
C LEU A 89 0.63 13.27 -2.32
N PHE A 90 0.21 12.09 -2.74
CA PHE A 90 0.11 11.71 -4.14
C PHE A 90 -1.23 12.12 -4.76
N PRO A 91 -1.29 12.28 -6.10
CA PRO A 91 -2.55 12.50 -6.80
C PRO A 91 -3.43 11.24 -6.82
N LYS A 92 -4.73 11.41 -6.91
CA LYS A 92 -5.69 10.30 -7.06
C LYS A 92 -5.38 9.41 -8.26
N ALA A 93 -4.96 10.01 -9.38
CA ALA A 93 -4.57 9.28 -10.59
C ALA A 93 -3.43 8.28 -10.34
N HIS A 94 -2.46 8.61 -9.49
CA HIS A 94 -1.39 7.71 -9.07
C HIS A 94 -1.97 6.50 -8.31
N ALA A 95 -2.82 6.73 -7.31
CA ALA A 95 -3.47 5.67 -6.55
C ALA A 95 -4.33 4.76 -7.45
N VAL A 96 -5.09 5.34 -8.39
CA VAL A 96 -5.90 4.59 -9.36
C VAL A 96 -5.02 3.70 -10.25
N ALA A 97 -3.91 4.21 -10.76
CA ALA A 97 -2.99 3.43 -11.60
C ALA A 97 -2.46 2.19 -10.88
N TYR A 98 -2.04 2.33 -9.62
CA TYR A 98 -1.59 1.19 -8.80
C TYR A 98 -2.72 0.21 -8.48
N VAL A 99 -3.91 0.70 -8.14
CA VAL A 99 -5.07 -0.16 -7.85
C VAL A 99 -5.49 -0.93 -9.09
N MET A 100 -5.56 -0.29 -10.27
CA MET A 100 -5.86 -0.98 -11.53
C MET A 100 -4.85 -2.09 -11.83
N MET A 101 -3.56 -1.84 -11.62
CA MET A 101 -2.53 -2.87 -11.78
C MET A 101 -2.72 -4.02 -10.79
N ALA A 102 -2.99 -3.71 -9.52
CA ALA A 102 -3.23 -4.71 -8.50
C ALA A 102 -4.44 -5.61 -8.85
N PHE A 103 -5.55 -5.02 -9.32
CA PHE A 103 -6.71 -5.78 -9.76
C PHE A 103 -6.42 -6.67 -10.98
N ARG A 104 -5.66 -6.19 -11.96
CA ARG A 104 -5.25 -6.99 -13.12
C ARG A 104 -4.41 -8.20 -12.69
N ILE A 105 -3.45 -8.00 -11.80
CA ILE A 105 -2.62 -9.09 -11.26
C ILE A 105 -3.49 -10.06 -10.43
N ALA A 106 -4.39 -9.55 -9.61
CA ALA A 106 -5.30 -10.37 -8.82
C ALA A 106 -6.23 -11.21 -9.70
N TRP A 107 -6.67 -10.69 -10.84
CA TRP A 107 -7.46 -11.46 -11.80
C TRP A 107 -6.71 -12.70 -12.27
N PHE A 108 -5.44 -12.57 -12.68
CA PHE A 108 -4.60 -13.71 -13.06
C PHE A 108 -4.42 -14.69 -11.89
N LYS A 109 -4.20 -14.18 -10.68
CA LYS A 109 -4.06 -15.02 -9.49
C LYS A 109 -5.29 -15.89 -9.22
N VAL A 110 -6.49 -15.38 -9.55
CA VAL A 110 -7.75 -16.10 -9.35
C VAL A 110 -8.06 -17.04 -10.51
N HIS A 111 -7.96 -16.56 -11.75
CA HIS A 111 -8.44 -17.26 -12.94
C HIS A 111 -7.36 -18.08 -13.66
N GLU A 112 -6.09 -17.64 -13.58
CA GLU A 112 -4.93 -18.29 -14.21
C GLU A 112 -3.79 -18.47 -13.18
N PRO A 113 -4.05 -19.19 -12.09
CA PRO A 113 -3.11 -19.23 -10.96
C PRO A 113 -1.73 -19.79 -11.32
N LEU A 114 -1.64 -20.80 -12.17
CA LEU A 114 -0.35 -21.35 -12.59
C LEU A 114 0.50 -20.32 -13.33
N ALA A 115 -0.10 -19.53 -14.23
CA ALA A 115 0.58 -18.46 -14.94
C ALA A 115 1.04 -17.36 -13.97
N PHE A 116 0.20 -17.02 -12.98
CA PHE A 116 0.56 -16.06 -11.92
C PHE A 116 1.77 -16.53 -11.12
N TYR A 117 1.74 -17.75 -10.57
CA TYR A 117 2.83 -18.27 -9.74
C TYR A 117 4.11 -18.51 -10.54
N ALA A 118 4.02 -19.07 -11.75
CA ALA A 118 5.18 -19.23 -12.62
C ALA A 118 5.87 -17.89 -12.89
N THR A 119 5.09 -16.86 -13.22
CA THR A 119 5.61 -15.49 -13.44
C THR A 119 6.21 -14.91 -12.17
N PHE A 120 5.55 -15.08 -11.01
CA PHE A 120 6.07 -14.58 -9.74
C PHE A 120 7.43 -15.20 -9.42
N PHE A 121 7.56 -16.54 -9.45
CA PHE A 121 8.79 -17.24 -9.08
C PHE A 121 9.93 -17.02 -10.06
N THR A 122 9.65 -16.77 -11.35
CA THR A 122 10.70 -16.56 -12.36
C THR A 122 11.12 -15.11 -12.53
N VAL A 123 10.19 -14.17 -12.39
CA VAL A 123 10.42 -12.75 -12.73
C VAL A 123 10.42 -11.85 -11.49
N ARG A 124 9.54 -12.12 -10.52
CA ARG A 124 9.29 -11.20 -9.41
C ARG A 124 10.03 -11.56 -8.13
N ALA A 125 10.23 -12.82 -7.85
CA ALA A 125 10.95 -13.27 -6.66
C ALA A 125 12.39 -12.75 -6.69
N LYS A 126 12.75 -11.92 -5.70
CA LYS A 126 14.12 -11.36 -5.59
C LYS A 126 15.12 -12.36 -5.04
N ALA A 127 14.64 -13.32 -4.25
CA ALA A 127 15.40 -14.45 -3.75
C ALA A 127 14.52 -15.70 -3.88
N PHE A 128 15.07 -16.77 -4.43
CA PHE A 128 14.40 -18.05 -4.55
C PHE A 128 15.41 -19.14 -4.15
N ASP A 129 15.05 -19.91 -3.14
CA ASP A 129 15.88 -21.04 -2.67
C ASP A 129 15.13 -22.34 -2.95
N ALA A 130 15.61 -23.08 -3.95
CA ALA A 130 14.97 -24.33 -4.39
C ALA A 130 15.02 -25.41 -3.31
N GLU A 131 16.01 -25.40 -2.41
CA GLU A 131 16.13 -26.37 -1.34
C GLU A 131 14.95 -26.30 -0.36
N TYR A 132 14.49 -25.08 -0.06
CA TYR A 132 13.31 -24.89 0.79
C TYR A 132 12.03 -24.80 -0.02
N CYS A 133 12.01 -23.98 -1.09
CA CYS A 133 10.79 -23.74 -1.87
C CYS A 133 10.24 -25.00 -2.51
N CYS A 134 11.10 -25.91 -3.01
CA CYS A 134 10.68 -27.13 -3.72
C CYS A 134 10.61 -28.37 -2.82
N ALA A 135 10.89 -28.27 -1.54
CA ALA A 135 10.90 -29.40 -0.61
C ALA A 135 9.54 -29.67 0.07
N GLY A 136 8.51 -28.93 -0.31
CA GLY A 136 7.14 -29.06 0.20
C GLY A 136 6.81 -28.10 1.33
N ILE A 137 5.52 -28.09 1.67
CA ILE A 137 4.90 -27.10 2.59
C ILE A 137 5.56 -27.06 3.97
N ASP A 138 5.99 -28.19 4.51
CA ASP A 138 6.58 -28.25 5.85
C ASP A 138 7.99 -27.66 5.89
N ALA A 139 8.77 -27.81 4.82
CA ALA A 139 10.08 -27.18 4.69
C ALA A 139 9.93 -25.65 4.62
N VAL A 140 8.98 -25.19 3.83
CA VAL A 140 8.63 -23.76 3.73
C VAL A 140 8.23 -23.18 5.09
N LYS A 141 7.33 -23.86 5.82
CA LYS A 141 6.89 -23.42 7.17
C LYS A 141 8.04 -23.33 8.16
N ARG A 142 8.93 -24.32 8.15
CA ARG A 142 10.10 -24.30 9.05
C ARG A 142 11.01 -23.12 8.76
N LYS A 143 11.30 -22.87 7.48
CA LYS A 143 12.17 -21.76 7.09
C LYS A 143 11.56 -20.40 7.36
N ILE A 144 10.25 -20.23 7.18
CA ILE A 144 9.52 -19.01 7.58
C ILE A 144 9.74 -18.74 9.07
N ARG A 145 9.47 -19.71 9.95
CA ARG A 145 9.63 -19.55 11.40
C ARG A 145 11.07 -19.28 11.81
N GLU A 146 12.04 -19.89 11.12
CA GLU A 146 13.46 -19.64 11.36
C GLU A 146 13.81 -18.16 11.11
N ILE A 147 13.37 -17.61 9.96
CA ILE A 147 13.63 -16.20 9.61
C ILE A 147 12.87 -15.24 10.52
N GLU A 148 11.59 -15.52 10.85
CA GLU A 148 10.79 -14.72 11.78
C GLU A 148 11.42 -14.59 13.16
N ASN A 149 12.05 -15.64 13.65
CA ASN A 149 12.71 -15.66 14.96
C ASN A 149 14.13 -15.08 14.93
N ASN A 150 14.69 -14.84 13.76
CA ASN A 150 16.02 -14.26 13.60
C ASN A 150 15.94 -12.73 13.62
N LYS A 151 16.34 -12.12 14.75
CA LYS A 151 16.37 -10.65 14.89
C LYS A 151 17.37 -9.96 13.98
N ASP A 152 18.38 -10.69 13.54
CA ASP A 152 19.48 -10.20 12.69
C ASP A 152 19.32 -10.70 11.23
N ALA A 153 18.07 -10.94 10.80
CA ALA A 153 17.81 -11.43 9.44
C ALA A 153 18.35 -10.47 8.38
N THR A 154 19.15 -11.02 7.49
CA THR A 154 19.78 -10.28 6.38
C THR A 154 18.75 -9.81 5.36
N ALA A 155 19.13 -8.83 4.52
CA ALA A 155 18.26 -8.35 3.43
C ALA A 155 17.89 -9.47 2.43
N VAL A 156 18.76 -10.46 2.25
CA VAL A 156 18.50 -11.64 1.41
C VAL A 156 17.45 -12.54 2.07
N GLU A 157 17.56 -12.81 3.37
CA GLU A 157 16.57 -13.58 4.12
C GLU A 157 15.22 -12.89 4.16
N GLN A 158 15.18 -11.57 4.31
CA GLN A 158 13.94 -10.80 4.23
C GLN A 158 13.28 -10.89 2.83
N SER A 159 14.10 -10.87 1.77
CA SER A 159 13.61 -11.07 0.40
C SER A 159 13.13 -12.51 0.17
N LEU A 160 13.82 -13.50 0.75
CA LEU A 160 13.44 -14.90 0.71
C LEU A 160 12.12 -15.13 1.48
N MET A 161 11.91 -14.45 2.60
CA MET A 161 10.67 -14.49 3.39
C MET A 161 9.44 -14.25 2.52
N VAL A 162 9.45 -13.15 1.73
CA VAL A 162 8.35 -12.83 0.82
C VAL A 162 8.11 -13.97 -0.20
N THR A 163 9.17 -14.58 -0.71
CA THR A 163 9.06 -15.72 -1.63
C THR A 163 8.47 -16.94 -0.95
N LEU A 164 8.90 -17.24 0.28
CA LEU A 164 8.40 -18.38 1.06
C LEU A 164 6.92 -18.22 1.43
N GLU A 165 6.46 -17.02 1.75
CA GLU A 165 5.03 -16.74 1.99
C GLU A 165 4.17 -17.05 0.75
N VAL A 166 4.65 -16.68 -0.44
CA VAL A 166 3.98 -17.01 -1.70
C VAL A 166 4.08 -18.52 -2.00
N CYS A 167 5.20 -19.18 -1.70
CA CYS A 167 5.32 -20.64 -1.79
C CYS A 167 4.34 -21.34 -0.85
N TYR A 168 4.17 -20.82 0.37
CA TYR A 168 3.25 -21.37 1.33
C TYR A 168 1.80 -21.31 0.81
N GLU A 169 1.38 -20.15 0.30
CA GLU A 169 0.07 -19.99 -0.35
C GLU A 169 -0.10 -20.95 -1.55
N PHE A 170 0.95 -21.06 -2.39
CA PHE A 170 0.97 -21.94 -3.56
C PHE A 170 0.67 -23.40 -3.17
N TYR A 171 1.34 -23.92 -2.14
CA TYR A 171 1.08 -25.25 -1.61
C TYR A 171 -0.30 -25.40 -0.98
N LEU A 172 -0.78 -24.41 -0.24
CA LEU A 172 -2.14 -24.42 0.35
C LEU A 172 -3.23 -24.48 -0.70
N ARG A 173 -2.98 -23.93 -1.90
CA ARG A 173 -3.90 -24.03 -3.04
C ARG A 173 -3.79 -25.35 -3.81
N GLY A 174 -2.99 -26.29 -3.34
CA GLY A 174 -2.85 -27.63 -3.94
C GLY A 174 -1.86 -27.70 -5.11
N PHE A 175 -1.09 -26.64 -5.35
CA PHE A 175 -0.02 -26.64 -6.35
C PHE A 175 1.29 -27.21 -5.77
N HIS A 176 2.17 -27.67 -6.63
CA HIS A 176 3.49 -28.19 -6.25
C HIS A 176 4.54 -27.87 -7.30
N PHE A 177 5.81 -27.97 -6.92
CA PHE A 177 6.94 -27.85 -7.84
C PHE A 177 7.39 -29.25 -8.27
N ASP A 178 7.53 -29.44 -9.58
CA ASP A 178 8.14 -30.64 -10.15
C ASP A 178 9.62 -30.41 -10.35
N LYS A 179 10.44 -31.39 -9.93
CA LYS A 179 11.85 -31.38 -10.25
C LYS A 179 12.02 -31.87 -11.68
N ILE A 180 12.43 -30.97 -12.57
CA ILE A 180 12.82 -31.38 -13.92
C ILE A 180 14.14 -32.16 -13.79
N GLY A 181 14.08 -33.49 -13.96
CA GLY A 181 15.24 -34.33 -14.05
C GLY A 181 16.05 -34.04 -15.33
N ARG A 182 17.32 -34.40 -15.37
CA ARG A 182 18.08 -34.39 -16.63
C ARG A 182 17.31 -35.25 -17.62
N ALA A 183 16.96 -34.70 -18.78
CA ALA A 183 16.51 -35.49 -19.90
C ALA A 183 17.63 -36.49 -20.20
N HIS A 184 17.34 -37.77 -20.08
CA HIS A 184 18.22 -38.78 -20.64
C HIS A 184 18.11 -38.63 -22.16
N VAL A 185 19.14 -38.05 -22.77
CA VAL A 185 19.36 -38.06 -24.20
C VAL A 185 19.89 -39.46 -24.57
#